data_a4cd7f116cb336d68b12fb12a2cdd0f0
#
_entry.id   a4cd7f116cb336d68b12fb12a2cdd0f0
#
_cell.length_a   1.000
_cell.length_b   1.000
_cell.length_c   1.000
_cell.angle_alpha   90.00
_cell.angle_beta   90.00
_cell.angle_gamma   90.00
#
_symmetry.space_group_name_H-M   'P 1'
#
loop_
_entity.id
_entity.type
_entity.pdbx_description
1 polymer ?
#
loop_
_entity_poly.entity_id
_entity_poly.type
_entity_poly.pdbx_seq_one_letter_code
_entity_poly.pdbx_strand_id
1 'polypeptide(L)'
;FFSSRRRHTRFLPVSWARMCIRDSHNMDYANAQESMNLFAHGRSVAYGNTYDESYDYLKKVYQGYGWDGVSSYDWMDAITRKGYYQDYNVNLQGRSGSTGYYVSLGYLDTEGLIIGSDMKRYSGRLNLDSKFSCFTIGVNASYSNSTQNGFSQATSGSMSSATVAAISSMNPMMPFYKEDGSYANISNYNPLALYDEKAGEINENNNQTLNFNPYLQIDLGKGIYAKTTLGVNIADLRQYQYWSALYNPQAVDYNGLGQQYNSRYTTITWNNVLGWNYTFDKHNINLLLGQEMQRKNYFYEYYSGSDFPFAADGKTDLSTAGTPQGSEYYKKEARLASYFMDAHYSYEDKYYVSGSF
;
A
#
# COMPACT_ATOMS: atom_id res chain seq x y z
N PHE A 1 35.69 -1.09 39.88
CA PHE A 1 35.33 0.15 39.13
C PHE A 1 34.31 -0.21 38.08
N PHE A 2 33.03 -0.03 38.39
CA PHE A 2 31.95 -0.24 37.45
C PHE A 2 31.65 1.07 36.73
N SER A 3 31.91 1.11 35.43
CA SER A 3 31.44 2.18 34.53
C SER A 3 30.17 1.71 33.83
N SER A 4 29.03 2.16 34.32
CA SER A 4 27.74 1.97 33.68
C SER A 4 27.65 2.88 32.45
N ARG A 5 27.88 2.34 31.26
CA ARG A 5 27.52 3.02 30.02
C ARG A 5 26.02 2.85 29.78
N ARG A 6 25.23 3.81 30.20
CA ARG A 6 23.86 3.99 29.74
C ARG A 6 23.90 4.24 28.23
N ARG A 7 23.48 3.26 27.44
CA ARG A 7 23.12 3.49 26.05
C ARG A 7 21.80 4.25 26.04
N HIS A 8 21.88 5.55 25.83
CA HIS A 8 20.72 6.34 25.46
C HIS A 8 20.29 5.93 24.06
N THR A 9 19.29 5.07 23.95
CA THR A 9 18.48 4.95 22.76
C THR A 9 17.74 6.27 22.61
N ARG A 10 18.29 7.18 21.84
CA ARG A 10 17.56 8.36 21.39
C ARG A 10 16.53 7.87 20.39
N PHE A 11 15.30 7.69 20.84
CA PHE A 11 14.16 7.79 19.97
C PHE A 11 14.21 9.17 19.31
N LEU A 12 14.24 9.22 18.00
CA LEU A 12 14.09 10.44 17.23
C LEU A 12 12.62 10.60 16.85
N PRO A 13 11.79 11.30 17.64
CA PRO A 13 10.40 11.56 17.25
C PRO A 13 10.27 12.76 16.30
N VAL A 14 11.37 13.27 15.74
CA VAL A 14 11.40 14.59 15.08
C VAL A 14 11.12 14.54 13.58
N SER A 15 11.15 13.37 12.93
CA SER A 15 10.89 13.29 11.48
C SER A 15 9.40 13.42 11.12
N TRP A 16 8.51 13.06 12.02
CA TRP A 16 7.06 13.07 11.80
C TRP A 16 6.44 14.46 11.82
N ALA A 17 6.87 15.31 12.74
CA ALA A 17 6.42 16.69 12.81
C ALA A 17 6.80 17.52 11.57
N ARG A 18 7.89 17.15 10.89
CA ARG A 18 8.29 17.82 9.64
C ARG A 18 7.49 17.37 8.41
N MET A 19 6.96 16.15 8.40
CA MET A 19 6.09 15.68 7.30
C MET A 19 4.72 16.35 7.37
N CYS A 20 4.11 16.44 8.56
CA CYS A 20 2.80 17.09 8.72
C CYS A 20 2.84 18.61 8.43
N ILE A 21 3.98 19.27 8.61
CA ILE A 21 4.13 20.73 8.33
C ILE A 21 4.38 21.01 6.84
N ARG A 22 4.86 20.04 6.07
CA ARG A 22 5.11 20.21 4.63
C ARG A 22 3.87 20.04 3.76
N ASP A 23 2.87 19.33 4.24
CA ASP A 23 1.65 19.02 3.50
C ASP A 23 0.57 20.10 3.63
N SER A 24 0.84 21.19 4.33
CA SER A 24 -0.05 22.33 4.52
C SER A 24 0.25 23.53 3.61
N HIS A 25 0.97 23.35 2.52
CA HIS A 25 1.04 24.38 1.51
C HIS A 25 -0.25 24.39 0.69
N ASN A 26 -1.17 25.28 1.06
CA ASN A 26 -2.22 25.70 0.16
C ASN A 26 -1.56 26.26 -1.09
N MET A 27 -1.73 25.58 -2.22
CA MET A 27 -1.44 26.20 -3.49
C MET A 27 -2.47 27.30 -3.70
N ASP A 28 -2.02 28.48 -4.02
CA ASP A 28 -2.87 29.61 -4.33
C ASP A 28 -3.42 29.40 -5.75
N TYR A 29 -4.63 28.89 -5.85
CA TYR A 29 -5.29 28.71 -7.14
C TYR A 29 -5.99 29.98 -7.57
N ALA A 30 -6.03 30.24 -8.88
CA ALA A 30 -6.78 31.34 -9.43
C ALA A 30 -8.27 31.22 -9.06
N ASN A 31 -8.84 32.30 -8.57
CA ASN A 31 -10.27 32.38 -8.27
C ASN A 31 -11.12 32.45 -9.56
N ALA A 32 -12.45 32.45 -9.44
CA ALA A 32 -13.35 32.44 -10.58
C ALA A 32 -13.14 33.62 -11.51
N GLN A 33 -12.93 34.84 -10.97
CA GLN A 33 -12.73 36.04 -11.77
C GLN A 33 -11.37 36.03 -12.51
N GLU A 34 -10.31 35.61 -11.82
CA GLU A 34 -8.98 35.47 -12.41
C GLU A 34 -8.98 34.43 -13.54
N SER A 35 -9.63 33.29 -13.29
CA SER A 35 -9.78 32.22 -14.27
C SER A 35 -10.62 32.65 -15.47
N MET A 36 -11.71 33.37 -15.25
CA MET A 36 -12.52 33.93 -16.33
C MET A 36 -11.72 34.88 -17.20
N ASN A 37 -10.95 35.78 -16.58
CA ASN A 37 -10.11 36.73 -17.32
C ASN A 37 -9.07 36.01 -18.18
N LEU A 38 -8.40 34.99 -17.61
CA LEU A 38 -7.40 34.18 -18.30
C LEU A 38 -8.02 33.42 -19.49
N PHE A 39 -9.15 32.78 -19.28
CA PHE A 39 -9.85 32.01 -20.31
C PHE A 39 -10.43 32.90 -21.42
N ALA A 40 -10.99 34.08 -21.06
CA ALA A 40 -11.46 35.04 -22.04
C ALA A 40 -10.33 35.57 -22.92
N HIS A 41 -9.19 35.88 -22.31
CA HIS A 41 -8.01 36.29 -23.07
C HIS A 41 -7.51 35.18 -24.00
N GLY A 42 -7.33 33.95 -23.46
CA GLY A 42 -6.91 32.79 -24.26
C GLY A 42 -7.85 32.52 -25.44
N ARG A 43 -9.17 32.58 -25.21
CA ARG A 43 -10.18 32.40 -26.25
C ARG A 43 -10.14 33.51 -27.30
N SER A 44 -9.98 34.76 -26.88
CA SER A 44 -9.91 35.90 -27.84
C SER A 44 -8.74 35.72 -28.81
N VAL A 45 -7.58 35.29 -28.31
CA VAL A 45 -6.41 34.99 -29.15
C VAL A 45 -6.63 33.80 -30.07
N ALA A 46 -7.21 32.71 -29.53
CA ALA A 46 -7.39 31.46 -30.26
C ALA A 46 -8.43 31.58 -31.41
N TYR A 47 -9.44 32.37 -31.24
CA TYR A 47 -10.57 32.50 -32.22
C TYR A 47 -10.65 33.85 -32.92
N GLY A 48 -9.76 34.78 -32.60
CA GLY A 48 -9.76 36.12 -33.23
C GLY A 48 -10.94 37.02 -32.81
N ASN A 49 -11.60 36.67 -31.69
CA ASN A 49 -12.70 37.48 -31.13
C ASN A 49 -12.15 38.59 -30.24
N THR A 50 -13.01 39.57 -29.90
CA THR A 50 -12.67 40.52 -28.85
C THR A 50 -12.66 39.85 -27.49
N TYR A 51 -12.02 40.49 -26.50
CA TYR A 51 -12.04 40.01 -25.10
C TYR A 51 -13.46 39.96 -24.56
N ASP A 52 -14.25 40.99 -24.77
CA ASP A 52 -15.62 41.09 -24.24
C ASP A 52 -16.54 40.01 -24.84
N GLU A 53 -16.46 39.76 -26.13
CA GLU A 53 -17.21 38.67 -26.78
C GLU A 53 -16.81 37.30 -26.21
N SER A 54 -15.54 37.10 -25.96
CA SER A 54 -15.02 35.86 -25.37
C SER A 54 -15.45 35.70 -23.93
N TYR A 55 -15.44 36.77 -23.15
CA TYR A 55 -15.89 36.79 -21.76
C TYR A 55 -17.39 36.50 -21.66
N ASP A 56 -18.24 37.18 -22.42
CA ASP A 56 -19.68 36.97 -22.44
C ASP A 56 -20.06 35.55 -22.88
N TYR A 57 -19.34 35.01 -23.87
CA TYR A 57 -19.52 33.64 -24.29
C TYR A 57 -19.23 32.65 -23.15
N LEU A 58 -18.08 32.77 -22.49
CA LEU A 58 -17.69 31.90 -21.39
C LEU A 58 -18.63 32.04 -20.21
N LYS A 59 -19.05 33.24 -19.88
CA LYS A 59 -20.02 33.49 -18.83
C LYS A 59 -21.33 32.71 -19.07
N LYS A 60 -21.87 32.74 -20.28
CA LYS A 60 -23.05 31.96 -20.66
C LYS A 60 -22.81 30.45 -20.56
N VAL A 61 -21.64 29.99 -20.96
CA VAL A 61 -21.27 28.56 -20.85
C VAL A 61 -21.28 28.12 -19.41
N TYR A 62 -20.61 28.84 -18.52
CA TYR A 62 -20.54 28.46 -17.09
C TYR A 62 -21.85 28.65 -16.35
N GLN A 63 -22.66 29.65 -16.73
CA GLN A 63 -24.03 29.75 -16.23
C GLN A 63 -24.92 28.57 -16.67
N GLY A 64 -24.65 28.00 -17.86
CA GLY A 64 -25.27 26.75 -18.31
C GLY A 64 -24.91 25.54 -17.44
N TYR A 65 -23.76 25.58 -16.78
CA TYR A 65 -23.35 24.58 -15.78
C TYR A 65 -23.83 24.90 -14.35
N GLY A 66 -24.59 25.97 -14.16
CA GLY A 66 -25.15 26.40 -12.87
C GLY A 66 -24.30 27.41 -12.11
N TRP A 67 -23.32 28.08 -12.77
CA TRP A 67 -22.57 29.16 -12.12
C TRP A 67 -23.42 30.42 -11.99
N ASP A 68 -23.41 31.02 -10.82
CA ASP A 68 -24.16 32.25 -10.51
C ASP A 68 -23.51 33.52 -11.12
N GLY A 69 -22.31 33.41 -11.70
CA GLY A 69 -21.58 34.51 -12.29
C GLY A 69 -20.65 35.24 -11.32
N VAL A 70 -20.57 34.81 -10.06
CA VAL A 70 -19.83 35.52 -9.00
C VAL A 70 -19.03 34.53 -8.12
N SER A 71 -19.63 33.42 -7.71
CA SER A 71 -19.05 32.47 -6.75
C SER A 71 -17.80 31.80 -7.29
N SER A 72 -16.87 31.55 -6.40
CA SER A 72 -15.63 30.80 -6.67
C SER A 72 -15.62 29.51 -5.85
N TYR A 73 -15.44 28.38 -6.51
CA TYR A 73 -15.45 27.03 -5.90
C TYR A 73 -14.04 26.49 -5.81
N ASP A 74 -13.56 26.27 -4.59
CA ASP A 74 -12.26 25.64 -4.34
C ASP A 74 -12.40 24.13 -4.32
N TRP A 75 -12.13 23.49 -5.45
CA TRP A 75 -12.24 22.05 -5.61
C TRP A 75 -11.18 21.30 -4.81
N MET A 76 -9.99 21.90 -4.57
CA MET A 76 -8.98 21.27 -3.75
C MET A 76 -9.36 21.22 -2.28
N ASP A 77 -9.89 22.33 -1.75
CA ASP A 77 -10.37 22.35 -0.37
C ASP A 77 -11.56 21.40 -0.19
N ALA A 78 -12.45 21.33 -1.17
CA ALA A 78 -13.63 20.48 -1.13
C ALA A 78 -13.32 18.97 -1.08
N ILE A 79 -12.21 18.51 -1.69
CA ILE A 79 -11.82 17.09 -1.71
C ILE A 79 -10.78 16.75 -0.64
N THR A 80 -10.30 17.75 0.10
CA THR A 80 -9.30 17.53 1.13
C THR A 80 -9.90 17.61 2.54
N ARG A 81 -9.25 16.97 3.48
CA ARG A 81 -9.60 17.00 4.90
C ARG A 81 -8.36 16.97 5.77
N LYS A 82 -8.53 17.24 7.05
CA LYS A 82 -7.48 16.96 8.02
C LYS A 82 -7.44 15.45 8.27
N GLY A 83 -6.37 14.82 7.80
CA GLY A 83 -6.12 13.41 8.08
C GLY A 83 -5.59 13.20 9.50
N TYR A 84 -5.65 11.95 9.96
CA TYR A 84 -5.04 11.53 11.22
C TYR A 84 -4.18 10.27 11.03
N TYR A 85 -3.27 10.07 11.96
CA TYR A 85 -2.41 8.89 12.04
C TYR A 85 -2.39 8.38 13.48
N GLN A 86 -2.73 7.11 13.66
CA GLN A 86 -2.71 6.43 14.95
C GLN A 86 -1.95 5.12 14.81
N ASP A 87 -0.90 4.92 15.62
CA ASP A 87 -0.10 3.70 15.63
C ASP A 87 0.08 3.22 17.07
N TYR A 88 -0.52 2.08 17.37
CA TYR A 88 -0.48 1.45 18.69
C TYR A 88 0.31 0.15 18.61
N ASN A 89 1.39 0.06 19.37
CA ASN A 89 2.23 -1.12 19.44
C ASN A 89 2.42 -1.55 20.90
N VAL A 90 2.08 -2.79 21.17
CA VAL A 90 2.31 -3.43 22.47
C VAL A 90 3.23 -4.62 22.27
N ASN A 91 4.27 -4.73 23.08
CA ASN A 91 5.17 -5.86 23.05
C ASN A 91 5.47 -6.40 24.46
N LEU A 92 5.67 -7.69 24.52
CA LEU A 92 6.07 -8.42 25.71
C LEU A 92 7.25 -9.32 25.36
N GLN A 93 8.33 -9.22 26.13
CA GLN A 93 9.49 -10.06 25.96
C GLN A 93 10.04 -10.53 27.30
N GLY A 94 10.62 -11.69 27.30
CA GLY A 94 11.21 -12.24 28.51
C GLY A 94 11.89 -13.57 28.28
N ARG A 95 12.45 -14.09 29.37
CA ARG A 95 13.02 -15.43 29.41
C ARG A 95 12.58 -16.11 30.73
N SER A 96 12.10 -17.33 30.61
CA SER A 96 11.75 -18.17 31.73
C SER A 96 12.52 -19.48 31.62
N GLY A 97 13.51 -19.69 32.48
CA GLY A 97 14.44 -20.81 32.36
C GLY A 97 15.18 -20.84 31.04
N SER A 98 15.02 -21.88 30.25
CA SER A 98 15.62 -22.08 28.95
C SER A 98 14.79 -21.54 27.79
N THR A 99 13.59 -20.98 28.04
CA THR A 99 12.66 -20.51 27.05
C THR A 99 12.68 -18.99 26.96
N GLY A 100 13.06 -18.44 25.80
CA GLY A 100 12.93 -17.05 25.43
C GLY A 100 11.65 -16.81 24.66
N TYR A 101 11.00 -15.66 24.88
CA TYR A 101 9.80 -15.29 24.15
C TYR A 101 9.76 -13.79 23.82
N TYR A 102 9.19 -13.48 22.69
CA TYR A 102 8.81 -12.13 22.27
C TYR A 102 7.45 -12.20 21.56
N VAL A 103 6.52 -11.38 22.02
CA VAL A 103 5.19 -11.21 21.41
C VAL A 103 4.98 -9.74 21.15
N SER A 104 4.47 -9.39 19.99
CA SER A 104 4.13 -8.00 19.65
C SER A 104 2.80 -7.98 18.92
N LEU A 105 1.95 -6.99 19.24
CA LEU A 105 0.71 -6.68 18.57
C LEU A 105 0.76 -5.21 18.15
N GLY A 106 0.33 -4.94 16.92
CA GLY A 106 0.28 -3.59 16.36
C GLY A 106 -1.05 -3.31 15.67
N TYR A 107 -1.54 -2.10 15.86
CA TYR A 107 -2.69 -1.54 15.15
C TYR A 107 -2.33 -0.18 14.60
N LEU A 108 -2.52 -0.01 13.28
CA LEU A 108 -2.34 1.25 12.57
C LEU A 108 -3.67 1.66 11.98
N ASP A 109 -4.04 2.92 12.18
CA ASP A 109 -5.20 3.56 11.55
C ASP A 109 -4.78 4.92 11.01
N THR A 110 -4.96 5.13 9.73
CA THR A 110 -4.52 6.33 9.02
C THR A 110 -5.64 6.82 8.14
N GLU A 111 -6.02 8.07 8.30
CA GLU A 111 -6.82 8.82 7.33
C GLU A 111 -5.92 9.73 6.50
N GLY A 112 -6.01 9.65 5.18
CA GLY A 112 -5.28 10.55 4.29
C GLY A 112 -5.92 11.93 4.16
N LEU A 113 -5.16 12.86 3.58
CA LEU A 113 -5.63 14.23 3.31
C LEU A 113 -6.78 14.26 2.30
N ILE A 114 -6.80 13.33 1.36
CA ILE A 114 -7.87 13.24 0.37
C ILE A 114 -9.02 12.43 0.96
N ILE A 115 -10.24 12.91 0.85
CA ILE A 115 -11.47 12.20 1.25
C ILE A 115 -11.48 10.81 0.58
N GLY A 116 -11.87 9.76 1.31
CA GLY A 116 -11.91 8.39 0.81
C GLY A 116 -10.56 7.66 0.77
N SER A 117 -9.46 8.30 1.18
CA SER A 117 -8.19 7.62 1.35
C SER A 117 -7.95 7.29 2.83
N ASP A 118 -7.83 6.00 3.14
CA ASP A 118 -7.54 5.50 4.48
C ASP A 118 -6.79 4.17 4.43
N MET A 119 -6.16 3.80 5.53
CA MET A 119 -5.53 2.50 5.70
C MET A 119 -5.64 2.03 7.15
N LYS A 120 -6.07 0.78 7.32
CA LYS A 120 -6.05 0.08 8.61
C LYS A 120 -5.17 -1.14 8.51
N ARG A 121 -4.31 -1.36 9.51
CA ARG A 121 -3.43 -2.52 9.56
C ARG A 121 -3.39 -3.12 10.95
N TYR A 122 -3.61 -4.42 11.02
CA TYR A 122 -3.40 -5.26 12.19
C TYR A 122 -2.15 -6.09 11.98
N SER A 123 -1.29 -6.17 12.96
CA SER A 123 -0.07 -6.98 12.88
C SER A 123 0.21 -7.70 14.19
N GLY A 124 0.79 -8.90 14.08
CA GLY A 124 1.23 -9.70 15.20
C GLY A 124 2.57 -10.36 14.90
N ARG A 125 3.43 -10.48 15.91
CA ARG A 125 4.70 -11.20 15.83
C ARG A 125 4.88 -12.05 17.08
N LEU A 126 5.38 -13.27 16.85
CA LEU A 126 5.73 -14.23 17.88
C LEU A 126 7.14 -14.77 17.57
N ASN A 127 8.07 -14.65 18.51
CA ASN A 127 9.33 -15.35 18.48
C ASN A 127 9.45 -16.17 19.77
N LEU A 128 9.67 -17.46 19.62
CA LEU A 128 9.89 -18.39 20.73
C LEU A 128 11.16 -19.17 20.47
N ASP A 129 11.97 -19.36 21.48
CA ASP A 129 13.08 -20.30 21.49
C ASP A 129 13.14 -21.04 22.82
N SER A 130 13.43 -22.31 22.77
CA SER A 130 13.59 -23.12 23.97
C SER A 130 14.69 -24.15 23.80
N LYS A 131 15.58 -24.24 24.80
CA LYS A 131 16.71 -25.16 24.81
C LYS A 131 16.45 -26.30 25.80
N PHE A 132 16.55 -27.54 25.31
CA PHE A 132 16.40 -28.75 26.07
C PHE A 132 17.61 -29.65 25.84
N SER A 133 18.49 -29.77 26.81
CA SER A 133 19.74 -30.55 26.66
C SER A 133 20.52 -30.12 25.43
N CYS A 134 20.63 -30.96 24.41
CA CYS A 134 21.29 -30.71 23.17
C CYS A 134 20.37 -30.16 22.05
N PHE A 135 19.06 -30.02 22.31
CA PHE A 135 18.08 -29.53 21.33
C PHE A 135 17.74 -28.10 21.61
N THR A 136 17.67 -27.29 20.56
CA THR A 136 17.03 -25.96 20.57
C THR A 136 15.90 -25.96 19.54
N ILE A 137 14.70 -25.69 20.00
CA ILE A 137 13.51 -25.55 19.15
C ILE A 137 13.10 -24.09 19.18
N GLY A 138 12.76 -23.55 18.03
CA GLY A 138 12.24 -22.20 17.98
C GLY A 138 11.25 -21.99 16.85
N VAL A 139 10.52 -20.90 16.94
CA VAL A 139 9.61 -20.42 15.89
C VAL A 139 9.65 -18.91 15.82
N ASN A 140 9.74 -18.40 14.61
CA ASN A 140 9.52 -16.99 14.31
C ASN A 140 8.28 -16.91 13.42
N ALA A 141 7.26 -16.24 13.89
CA ALA A 141 6.01 -16.07 13.17
C ALA A 141 5.62 -14.59 13.12
N SER A 142 5.11 -14.15 12.01
CA SER A 142 4.47 -12.83 11.90
C SER A 142 3.29 -12.89 10.94
N TYR A 143 2.26 -12.15 11.29
CA TYR A 143 1.07 -11.96 10.48
C TYR A 143 0.74 -10.47 10.40
N SER A 144 0.34 -10.01 9.22
CA SER A 144 -0.28 -8.70 9.07
C SER A 144 -1.42 -8.75 8.07
N ASN A 145 -2.44 -7.96 8.34
CA ASN A 145 -3.57 -7.70 7.45
C ASN A 145 -3.76 -6.20 7.37
N SER A 146 -3.68 -5.66 6.16
CA SER A 146 -3.95 -4.25 5.90
C SER A 146 -5.05 -4.10 4.85
N THR A 147 -6.01 -3.24 5.14
CA THR A 147 -7.01 -2.77 4.18
C THR A 147 -6.72 -1.29 3.91
N GLN A 148 -6.57 -0.97 2.66
CA GLN A 148 -6.34 0.38 2.17
C GLN A 148 -7.44 0.73 1.19
N ASN A 149 -8.13 1.83 1.45
CA ASN A 149 -9.03 2.49 0.52
C ASN A 149 -8.32 3.69 -0.10
N GLY A 150 -8.66 4.02 -1.33
CA GLY A 150 -8.02 5.15 -2.00
C GLY A 150 -8.38 5.18 -3.48
N PHE A 151 -7.68 6.07 -4.18
CA PHE A 151 -7.93 6.24 -5.61
C PHE A 151 -7.21 5.19 -6.41
N SER A 152 -7.88 4.71 -7.45
CA SER A 152 -7.22 4.04 -8.55
C SER A 152 -6.20 5.01 -9.16
N GLN A 153 -4.93 4.66 -9.10
CA GLN A 153 -3.97 5.28 -10.01
C GLN A 153 -4.28 4.72 -11.38
N ALA A 154 -5.01 5.45 -12.19
CA ALA A 154 -5.25 5.00 -13.53
C ALA A 154 -3.95 4.89 -14.28
N THR A 155 -3.81 3.76 -14.90
CA THR A 155 -2.68 3.43 -15.76
C THR A 155 -2.69 4.19 -17.08
N SER A 156 -3.77 4.92 -17.38
CA SER A 156 -3.87 5.70 -18.61
C SER A 156 -4.90 6.82 -18.51
N GLY A 157 -4.42 8.04 -18.46
CA GLY A 157 -5.24 9.24 -18.56
C GLY A 157 -5.26 10.13 -17.32
N SER A 158 -5.24 11.42 -17.53
CA SER A 158 -5.12 12.46 -16.51
C SER A 158 -6.38 12.63 -15.63
N MET A 159 -7.47 11.94 -15.94
CA MET A 159 -8.78 12.14 -15.27
C MET A 159 -9.15 11.05 -14.27
N SER A 160 -8.25 10.17 -13.95
CA SER A 160 -8.56 8.94 -13.23
C SER A 160 -8.34 8.99 -11.71
N SER A 161 -7.82 10.07 -11.18
CA SER A 161 -7.87 10.33 -9.73
C SER A 161 -8.62 11.61 -9.47
N ALA A 162 -9.46 11.63 -8.44
CA ALA A 162 -10.20 12.83 -8.05
C ALA A 162 -9.28 14.02 -7.81
N THR A 163 -8.12 13.80 -7.23
CA THR A 163 -7.13 14.85 -6.98
C THR A 163 -6.61 15.47 -8.27
N VAL A 164 -6.17 14.64 -9.22
CA VAL A 164 -5.64 15.12 -10.51
C VAL A 164 -6.73 15.83 -11.30
N ALA A 165 -7.94 15.29 -11.28
CA ALA A 165 -9.07 15.90 -11.97
C ALA A 165 -9.52 17.21 -11.32
N ALA A 166 -9.53 17.30 -10.00
CA ALA A 166 -9.83 18.54 -9.29
C ALA A 166 -8.81 19.64 -9.62
N ILE A 167 -7.54 19.29 -9.73
CA ILE A 167 -6.49 20.24 -10.08
C ILE A 167 -6.52 20.63 -11.57
N SER A 168 -6.74 19.65 -12.45
CA SER A 168 -6.53 19.85 -13.90
C SER A 168 -7.79 20.13 -14.71
N SER A 169 -8.96 19.71 -14.22
CA SER A 169 -10.19 19.71 -15.03
C SER A 169 -11.30 20.53 -14.42
N MET A 170 -11.36 20.69 -13.10
CA MET A 170 -12.35 21.51 -12.43
C MET A 170 -11.84 22.93 -12.28
N ASN A 171 -12.60 23.86 -12.77
CA ASN A 171 -12.27 25.27 -12.60
C ASN A 171 -13.20 25.94 -11.57
N PRO A 172 -12.80 27.06 -11.02
CA PRO A 172 -13.52 27.68 -9.91
C PRO A 172 -14.90 28.27 -10.28
N MET A 173 -15.31 28.26 -11.56
CA MET A 173 -16.67 28.61 -11.99
C MET A 173 -17.61 27.40 -12.00
N MET A 174 -17.15 26.21 -11.69
CA MET A 174 -17.97 25.00 -11.68
C MET A 174 -18.50 24.71 -10.28
N PRO A 175 -19.83 24.74 -10.06
CA PRO A 175 -20.40 24.47 -8.73
C PRO A 175 -20.25 23.00 -8.33
N PHE A 176 -20.22 22.74 -7.01
CA PHE A 176 -20.17 21.38 -6.46
C PHE A 176 -21.49 20.62 -6.64
N TYR A 177 -22.61 21.35 -6.46
CA TYR A 177 -23.96 20.82 -6.46
C TYR A 177 -24.86 21.67 -7.37
N LYS A 178 -25.90 21.03 -7.88
CA LYS A 178 -27.00 21.71 -8.56
C LYS A 178 -27.96 22.34 -7.54
N GLU A 179 -28.93 23.11 -8.03
CA GLU A 179 -29.95 23.72 -7.19
C GLU A 179 -30.80 22.68 -6.42
N ASP A 180 -30.98 21.47 -6.98
CA ASP A 180 -31.71 20.38 -6.34
C ASP A 180 -30.90 19.60 -5.31
N GLY A 181 -29.66 20.02 -5.04
CA GLY A 181 -28.75 19.39 -4.11
C GLY A 181 -28.02 18.15 -4.66
N SER A 182 -28.29 17.74 -5.88
CA SER A 182 -27.52 16.68 -6.55
C SER A 182 -26.14 17.18 -6.97
N TYR A 183 -25.18 16.27 -7.14
CA TYR A 183 -23.84 16.65 -7.63
C TYR A 183 -23.93 17.30 -9.02
N ALA A 184 -23.25 18.41 -9.21
CA ALA A 184 -23.13 18.99 -10.53
C ALA A 184 -22.32 18.02 -11.42
N ASN A 185 -22.89 17.66 -12.55
CA ASN A 185 -22.27 16.76 -13.52
C ASN A 185 -21.73 17.57 -14.69
N ILE A 186 -20.41 17.64 -14.77
CA ILE A 186 -19.73 18.40 -15.83
C ILE A 186 -18.95 17.39 -16.65
N SER A 187 -19.39 17.15 -17.88
CA SER A 187 -18.79 16.15 -18.76
C SER A 187 -18.71 14.76 -18.12
N ASN A 188 -19.76 14.37 -17.41
CA ASN A 188 -19.85 13.11 -16.66
C ASN A 188 -18.80 12.95 -15.55
N TYR A 189 -18.39 14.07 -14.94
CA TYR A 189 -17.40 14.05 -13.89
C TYR A 189 -17.75 15.00 -12.75
N ASN A 190 -17.57 14.53 -11.52
CA ASN A 190 -17.58 15.36 -10.31
C ASN A 190 -16.68 14.71 -9.26
N PRO A 191 -15.57 15.34 -8.86
CA PRO A 191 -14.64 14.78 -7.89
C PRO A 191 -15.26 14.42 -6.54
N LEU A 192 -16.23 15.21 -6.05
CA LEU A 192 -16.90 14.93 -4.77
C LEU A 192 -17.83 13.71 -4.86
N ALA A 193 -18.48 13.53 -6.01
CA ALA A 193 -19.37 12.40 -6.22
C ALA A 193 -18.64 11.05 -6.23
N LEU A 194 -17.34 11.04 -6.52
CA LEU A 194 -16.54 9.82 -6.50
C LEU A 194 -16.44 9.20 -5.10
N TYR A 195 -16.64 10.00 -4.05
CA TYR A 195 -16.62 9.55 -2.65
C TYR A 195 -18.00 9.27 -2.07
N ASP A 196 -19.04 9.47 -2.82
CA ASP A 196 -20.39 9.20 -2.37
C ASP A 196 -20.59 7.71 -2.07
N GLU A 197 -21.18 7.40 -0.91
CA GLU A 197 -21.40 6.02 -0.49
C GLU A 197 -22.32 5.24 -1.43
N LYS A 198 -23.23 5.91 -2.13
CA LYS A 198 -24.24 5.28 -2.99
C LYS A 198 -23.82 5.20 -4.45
N ALA A 199 -23.14 6.21 -4.94
CA ALA A 199 -22.88 6.35 -6.37
C ALA A 199 -21.40 6.58 -6.71
N GLY A 200 -20.51 6.57 -5.72
CA GLY A 200 -19.09 6.83 -5.89
C GLY A 200 -18.30 5.63 -6.37
N GLU A 201 -16.99 5.79 -6.35
CA GLU A 201 -16.03 4.76 -6.69
C GLU A 201 -15.62 3.92 -5.48
N ILE A 202 -15.12 2.72 -5.75
CA ILE A 202 -14.38 1.91 -4.78
C ILE A 202 -13.00 1.63 -5.37
N ASN A 203 -11.98 1.72 -4.53
CA ASN A 203 -10.68 1.12 -4.76
C ASN A 203 -10.15 0.62 -3.42
N GLU A 204 -10.45 -0.63 -3.14
CA GLU A 204 -10.05 -1.31 -1.92
C GLU A 204 -8.93 -2.29 -2.22
N ASN A 205 -7.85 -2.20 -1.44
CA ASN A 205 -6.72 -3.13 -1.46
C ASN A 205 -6.63 -3.81 -0.10
N ASN A 206 -6.83 -5.12 -0.05
CA ASN A 206 -6.58 -5.93 1.14
C ASN A 206 -5.31 -6.75 0.92
N ASN A 207 -4.32 -6.54 1.79
CA ASN A 207 -3.03 -7.22 1.73
C ASN A 207 -2.79 -7.99 3.03
N GLN A 208 -2.64 -9.30 2.91
CA GLN A 208 -2.37 -10.20 4.02
C GLN A 208 -1.01 -10.86 3.84
N THR A 209 -0.19 -10.84 4.89
CA THR A 209 1.10 -11.52 4.87
C THR A 209 1.24 -12.43 6.08
N LEU A 210 1.71 -13.66 5.85
CA LEU A 210 2.05 -14.62 6.89
C LEU A 210 3.49 -15.07 6.67
N ASN A 211 4.32 -14.95 7.70
CA ASN A 211 5.63 -15.59 7.78
C ASN A 211 5.62 -16.56 8.95
N PHE A 212 6.01 -17.80 8.72
CA PHE A 212 6.08 -18.84 9.73
C PHE A 212 7.37 -19.65 9.55
N ASN A 213 8.30 -19.53 10.49
CA ASN A 213 9.65 -20.10 10.38
C ASN A 213 10.00 -20.90 11.65
N PRO A 214 9.52 -22.15 11.80
CA PRO A 214 9.99 -23.05 12.83
C PRO A 214 11.39 -23.56 12.50
N TYR A 215 12.18 -23.83 13.55
CA TYR A 215 13.48 -24.46 13.41
C TYR A 215 13.76 -25.43 14.56
N LEU A 216 14.61 -26.41 14.25
CA LEU A 216 15.20 -27.33 15.20
C LEU A 216 16.72 -27.30 15.01
N GLN A 217 17.46 -27.11 16.09
CA GLN A 217 18.90 -27.26 16.14
C GLN A 217 19.28 -28.35 17.13
N ILE A 218 20.27 -29.15 16.78
CA ILE A 218 20.83 -30.20 17.61
C ILE A 218 22.32 -29.90 17.79
N ASP A 219 22.78 -29.72 19.01
CA ASP A 219 24.18 -29.55 19.37
C ASP A 219 24.79 -30.95 19.58
N LEU A 220 25.68 -31.35 18.67
CA LEU A 220 26.30 -32.68 18.63
C LEU A 220 27.60 -32.78 19.48
N GLY A 221 27.96 -31.66 20.13
CA GLY A 221 29.18 -31.57 20.92
C GLY A 221 30.42 -31.16 20.10
N LYS A 222 31.49 -30.78 20.79
CA LYS A 222 32.74 -30.31 20.20
C LYS A 222 32.58 -29.18 19.18
N GLY A 223 31.56 -28.31 19.37
CA GLY A 223 31.25 -27.18 18.48
C GLY A 223 30.47 -27.56 17.21
N ILE A 224 30.11 -28.83 17.02
CA ILE A 224 29.31 -29.28 15.86
C ILE A 224 27.82 -29.15 16.18
N TYR A 225 27.05 -28.57 15.25
CA TYR A 225 25.62 -28.52 15.32
C TYR A 225 24.96 -28.78 13.96
N ALA A 226 23.75 -29.33 14.01
CA ALA A 226 22.88 -29.44 12.85
C ALA A 226 21.62 -28.61 13.08
N LYS A 227 21.21 -27.86 12.09
CA LYS A 227 20.00 -27.02 12.16
C LYS A 227 19.14 -27.20 10.92
N THR A 228 17.85 -27.44 11.12
CA THR A 228 16.85 -27.42 10.06
C THR A 228 15.86 -26.30 10.31
N THR A 229 15.50 -25.59 9.26
CA THR A 229 14.52 -24.49 9.30
C THR A 229 13.53 -24.68 8.17
N LEU A 230 12.24 -24.64 8.49
CA LEU A 230 11.18 -24.58 7.49
C LEU A 230 10.64 -23.15 7.47
N GLY A 231 10.74 -22.50 6.30
CA GLY A 231 10.17 -21.17 6.07
C GLY A 231 8.89 -21.28 5.25
N VAL A 232 7.80 -20.71 5.74
CA VAL A 232 6.56 -20.55 4.97
C VAL A 232 6.23 -19.07 4.92
N ASN A 233 6.23 -18.52 3.71
CA ASN A 233 5.83 -17.14 3.46
C ASN A 233 4.63 -17.13 2.52
N ILE A 234 3.54 -16.49 2.94
CA ILE A 234 2.32 -16.31 2.15
C ILE A 234 2.02 -14.82 2.08
N ALA A 235 1.81 -14.32 0.87
CA ALA A 235 1.32 -12.96 0.64
C ALA A 235 0.08 -13.04 -0.26
N ASP A 236 -1.04 -12.60 0.26
CA ASP A 236 -2.31 -12.49 -0.45
C ASP A 236 -2.61 -11.03 -0.70
N LEU A 237 -2.88 -10.68 -1.95
CA LEU A 237 -3.39 -9.38 -2.35
C LEU A 237 -4.77 -9.57 -2.98
N ARG A 238 -5.74 -8.84 -2.46
CA ARG A 238 -7.06 -8.71 -3.06
C ARG A 238 -7.29 -7.24 -3.34
N GLN A 239 -7.59 -6.92 -4.58
CA GLN A 239 -7.93 -5.56 -5.01
C GLN A 239 -9.30 -5.59 -5.65
N TYR A 240 -10.17 -4.70 -5.21
CA TYR A 240 -11.47 -4.47 -5.77
C TYR A 240 -11.59 -3.02 -6.23
N GLN A 241 -12.04 -2.83 -7.45
CA GLN A 241 -12.22 -1.51 -8.05
C GLN A 241 -13.59 -1.44 -8.71
N TYR A 242 -14.27 -0.32 -8.50
CA TYR A 242 -15.52 0.00 -9.17
C TYR A 242 -15.53 1.46 -9.59
N TRP A 243 -15.92 1.73 -10.80
CA TRP A 243 -16.12 3.06 -11.37
C TRP A 243 -17.58 3.24 -11.74
N SER A 244 -18.19 4.30 -11.19
CA SER A 244 -19.59 4.62 -11.40
C SER A 244 -19.82 5.22 -12.79
N ALA A 245 -20.88 4.80 -13.46
CA ALA A 245 -21.35 5.41 -14.71
C ALA A 245 -21.86 6.84 -14.51
N LEU A 246 -22.23 7.22 -13.30
CA LEU A 246 -22.88 8.52 -13.05
C LEU A 246 -21.89 9.69 -13.09
N TYR A 247 -20.67 9.47 -12.60
CA TYR A 247 -19.72 10.56 -12.34
C TYR A 247 -18.28 10.25 -12.78
N ASN A 248 -18.05 9.15 -13.49
CA ASN A 248 -16.76 8.82 -14.05
C ASN A 248 -16.84 8.68 -15.56
N PRO A 249 -16.18 9.56 -16.34
CA PRO A 249 -16.28 9.55 -17.80
C PRO A 249 -15.74 8.26 -18.44
N GLN A 250 -14.88 7.52 -17.74
CA GLN A 250 -14.35 6.25 -18.25
C GLN A 250 -15.34 5.09 -18.13
N ALA A 251 -16.31 5.20 -17.21
CA ALA A 251 -17.29 4.15 -16.94
C ALA A 251 -18.68 4.43 -17.55
N VAL A 252 -18.91 5.64 -18.08
CA VAL A 252 -20.21 6.02 -18.66
C VAL A 252 -20.60 5.11 -19.83
N ASP A 253 -19.68 4.87 -20.77
CA ASP A 253 -19.92 4.04 -21.96
C ASP A 253 -20.12 2.56 -21.62
N TYR A 254 -19.71 2.17 -20.42
CA TYR A 254 -19.84 0.80 -19.91
C TYR A 254 -21.02 0.62 -18.96
N ASN A 255 -21.80 1.67 -18.68
CA ASN A 255 -22.84 1.66 -17.64
C ASN A 255 -22.33 1.12 -16.29
N GLY A 256 -21.14 1.64 -15.88
CA GLY A 256 -20.37 1.17 -14.72
C GLY A 256 -19.36 0.08 -15.08
N LEU A 257 -18.23 0.11 -14.44
CA LEU A 257 -17.14 -0.85 -14.63
C LEU A 257 -16.64 -1.34 -13.28
N GLY A 258 -16.63 -2.66 -13.08
CA GLY A 258 -16.10 -3.30 -11.89
C GLY A 258 -14.95 -4.24 -12.23
N GLN A 259 -13.92 -4.29 -11.36
CA GLN A 259 -12.76 -5.16 -11.53
C GLN A 259 -12.32 -5.76 -10.19
N GLN A 260 -11.93 -7.01 -10.23
CA GLN A 260 -11.35 -7.69 -9.07
C GLN A 260 -10.06 -8.39 -9.47
N TYR A 261 -9.04 -8.20 -8.64
CA TYR A 261 -7.74 -8.86 -8.76
C TYR A 261 -7.47 -9.63 -7.48
N ASN A 262 -7.14 -10.90 -7.62
CA ASN A 262 -6.66 -11.71 -6.50
C ASN A 262 -5.32 -12.32 -6.87
N SER A 263 -4.33 -12.18 -6.03
CA SER A 263 -3.04 -12.84 -6.21
C SER A 263 -2.53 -13.41 -4.90
N ARG A 264 -1.89 -14.58 -4.99
CA ARG A 264 -1.23 -15.22 -3.88
C ARG A 264 0.17 -15.66 -4.26
N TYR A 265 1.12 -15.23 -3.45
CA TYR A 265 2.48 -15.74 -3.44
C TYR A 265 2.65 -16.68 -2.25
N THR A 266 3.08 -17.91 -2.52
CA THR A 266 3.46 -18.86 -1.47
C THR A 266 4.89 -19.31 -1.72
N THR A 267 5.76 -19.02 -0.76
CA THR A 267 7.15 -19.50 -0.78
C THR A 267 7.34 -20.45 0.39
N ILE A 268 7.78 -21.67 0.08
CA ILE A 268 8.19 -22.66 1.08
C ILE A 268 9.69 -22.87 0.91
N THR A 269 10.45 -22.63 1.95
CA THR A 269 11.91 -22.83 1.97
C THR A 269 12.25 -23.83 3.05
N TRP A 270 12.99 -24.86 2.68
CA TRP A 270 13.56 -25.81 3.63
C TRP A 270 15.08 -25.69 3.59
N ASN A 271 15.64 -25.25 4.71
CA ASN A 271 17.07 -25.01 4.86
C ASN A 271 17.65 -25.95 5.91
N ASN A 272 18.73 -26.63 5.57
CA ASN A 272 19.47 -27.53 6.44
C ASN A 272 20.93 -27.09 6.49
N VAL A 273 21.44 -26.94 7.69
CA VAL A 273 22.82 -26.47 7.92
C VAL A 273 23.53 -27.41 8.89
N LEU A 274 24.73 -27.82 8.53
CA LEU A 274 25.68 -28.43 9.43
C LEU A 274 26.81 -27.42 9.69
N GLY A 275 26.96 -27.02 10.94
CA GLY A 275 27.97 -26.05 11.36
C GLY A 275 29.00 -26.67 12.31
N TRP A 276 30.21 -26.18 12.25
CA TRP A 276 31.28 -26.52 13.18
C TRP A 276 32.02 -25.24 13.60
N ASN A 277 31.94 -24.94 14.90
CA ASN A 277 32.64 -23.83 15.53
C ASN A 277 33.66 -24.41 16.51
N TYR A 278 34.92 -24.25 16.21
CA TYR A 278 35.99 -24.82 16.99
C TYR A 278 37.09 -23.79 17.27
N THR A 279 37.39 -23.66 18.56
CA THR A 279 38.48 -22.79 19.02
C THR A 279 39.49 -23.64 19.76
N PHE A 280 40.76 -23.56 19.38
CA PHE A 280 41.86 -24.19 20.13
C PHE A 280 43.09 -23.26 20.11
N ASP A 281 43.65 -23.03 21.27
CA ASP A 281 44.73 -22.06 21.51
C ASP A 281 44.36 -20.69 20.88
N LYS A 282 45.08 -20.28 19.86
CA LYS A 282 44.93 -19.01 19.14
C LYS A 282 44.17 -19.15 17.80
N HIS A 283 43.66 -20.34 17.53
CA HIS A 283 42.97 -20.64 16.28
C HIS A 283 41.45 -20.70 16.47
N ASN A 284 40.73 -20.00 15.60
CA ASN A 284 39.25 -20.09 15.51
C ASN A 284 38.88 -20.60 14.11
N ILE A 285 38.07 -21.63 14.07
CA ILE A 285 37.56 -22.23 12.83
C ILE A 285 36.03 -22.21 12.89
N ASN A 286 35.38 -21.65 11.85
CA ASN A 286 33.95 -21.74 11.64
C ASN A 286 33.73 -22.31 10.25
N LEU A 287 33.09 -23.46 10.19
CA LEU A 287 32.71 -24.11 8.95
C LEU A 287 31.20 -24.28 8.94
N LEU A 288 30.61 -24.07 7.76
CA LEU A 288 29.18 -24.22 7.53
C LEU A 288 28.97 -24.91 6.19
N LEU A 289 28.18 -25.97 6.20
CA LEU A 289 27.68 -26.65 5.02
C LEU A 289 26.17 -26.50 5.01
N GLY A 290 25.63 -26.07 3.92
CA GLY A 290 24.19 -25.82 3.81
C GLY A 290 23.56 -26.39 2.56
N GLN A 291 22.30 -26.75 2.71
CA GLN A 291 21.41 -27.16 1.63
C GLN A 291 20.13 -26.35 1.78
N GLU A 292 19.66 -25.77 0.69
CA GLU A 292 18.38 -25.08 0.63
C GLU A 292 17.51 -25.62 -0.51
N MET A 293 16.24 -25.86 -0.21
CA MET A 293 15.22 -26.17 -1.18
C MET A 293 14.13 -25.13 -1.07
N GLN A 294 13.78 -24.52 -2.19
CA GLN A 294 12.74 -23.50 -2.24
C GLN A 294 11.69 -23.86 -3.31
N ARG A 295 10.42 -23.72 -2.95
CA ARG A 295 9.28 -23.80 -3.86
C ARG A 295 8.51 -22.49 -3.79
N LYS A 296 8.37 -21.84 -4.94
CA LYS A 296 7.56 -20.63 -5.11
C LYS A 296 6.34 -20.96 -5.95
N ASN A 297 5.17 -20.65 -5.44
CA ASN A 297 3.92 -20.71 -6.18
C ASN A 297 3.37 -19.30 -6.28
N TYR A 298 2.99 -18.92 -7.48
CA TYR A 298 2.26 -17.70 -7.76
C TYR A 298 0.93 -18.06 -8.40
N PHE A 299 -0.12 -17.44 -7.88
CA PHE A 299 -1.46 -17.56 -8.38
C PHE A 299 -2.01 -16.15 -8.62
N TYR A 300 -2.70 -15.96 -9.72
CA TYR A 300 -3.34 -14.71 -10.08
C TYR A 300 -4.65 -15.00 -10.78
N GLU A 301 -5.67 -14.26 -10.43
CA GLU A 301 -6.94 -14.22 -11.09
C GLU A 301 -7.44 -12.79 -11.21
N TYR A 302 -8.06 -12.51 -12.32
CA TYR A 302 -8.66 -11.24 -12.65
C TYR A 302 -10.04 -11.49 -13.22
N TYR A 303 -10.97 -10.65 -12.85
CA TYR A 303 -12.30 -10.62 -13.43
C TYR A 303 -12.73 -9.16 -13.56
N SER A 304 -13.40 -8.81 -14.68
CA SER A 304 -14.06 -7.53 -14.87
C SER A 304 -15.42 -7.68 -15.52
N GLY A 305 -16.32 -6.78 -15.16
CA GLY A 305 -17.68 -6.73 -15.69
C GLY A 305 -18.18 -5.32 -15.77
N SER A 306 -19.16 -5.10 -16.61
CA SER A 306 -19.84 -3.83 -16.84
C SER A 306 -21.36 -4.01 -16.96
N ASP A 307 -22.05 -2.92 -17.19
CA ASP A 307 -23.51 -2.90 -17.35
C ASP A 307 -24.22 -3.35 -16.06
N PHE A 308 -24.05 -2.55 -15.01
CA PHE A 308 -24.69 -2.78 -13.73
C PHE A 308 -26.10 -2.23 -13.75
N PRO A 309 -27.14 -3.02 -13.36
CA PRO A 309 -28.54 -2.57 -13.35
C PRO A 309 -28.79 -1.32 -12.51
N PHE A 310 -28.04 -1.20 -11.42
CA PHE A 310 -28.06 -0.05 -10.54
C PHE A 310 -26.63 0.41 -10.26
N ALA A 311 -26.40 1.71 -10.23
CA ALA A 311 -25.06 2.28 -10.00
C ALA A 311 -24.41 1.82 -8.69
N ALA A 312 -25.20 1.45 -7.68
CA ALA A 312 -24.69 0.96 -6.40
C ALA A 312 -24.34 -0.54 -6.39
N ASP A 313 -24.87 -1.33 -7.32
CA ASP A 313 -24.68 -2.79 -7.29
C ASP A 313 -23.24 -3.20 -7.51
N GLY A 314 -22.55 -2.56 -8.45
CA GLY A 314 -21.14 -2.82 -8.71
C GLY A 314 -20.20 -2.50 -7.56
N LYS A 315 -20.64 -1.73 -6.57
CA LYS A 315 -19.87 -1.45 -5.35
C LYS A 315 -19.82 -2.66 -4.41
N THR A 316 -20.80 -3.53 -4.46
CA THR A 316 -20.96 -4.60 -3.47
C THR A 316 -20.89 -6.00 -4.10
N ASP A 317 -21.28 -6.13 -5.36
CA ASP A 317 -21.37 -7.45 -6.01
C ASP A 317 -21.07 -7.38 -7.51
N LEU A 318 -19.86 -7.78 -7.86
CA LEU A 318 -19.41 -7.84 -9.25
C LEU A 318 -20.20 -8.87 -10.09
N SER A 319 -20.87 -9.84 -9.46
CA SER A 319 -21.68 -10.85 -10.16
C SER A 319 -22.96 -10.29 -10.76
N THR A 320 -23.37 -9.08 -10.38
CA THR A 320 -24.53 -8.38 -10.93
C THR A 320 -24.24 -7.71 -12.29
N ALA A 321 -22.98 -7.73 -12.74
CA ALA A 321 -22.60 -7.19 -14.04
C ALA A 321 -23.35 -7.92 -15.18
N GLY A 322 -24.08 -7.18 -16.00
CA GLY A 322 -24.79 -7.73 -17.16
C GLY A 322 -23.87 -8.17 -18.29
N THR A 323 -22.67 -7.59 -18.36
CA THR A 323 -21.70 -7.87 -19.44
C THR A 323 -20.33 -8.17 -18.86
N PRO A 324 -19.82 -9.43 -18.98
CA PRO A 324 -18.42 -9.75 -18.68
C PRO A 324 -17.48 -9.01 -19.63
N GLN A 325 -16.46 -8.32 -19.09
CA GLN A 325 -15.47 -7.56 -19.84
C GLN A 325 -14.16 -8.31 -20.03
N GLY A 326 -13.74 -9.10 -19.04
CA GLY A 326 -12.53 -9.89 -19.13
C GLY A 326 -12.33 -10.79 -17.92
N SER A 327 -11.58 -11.86 -18.15
CA SER A 327 -11.13 -12.75 -17.10
C SER A 327 -9.75 -13.30 -17.43
N GLU A 328 -8.88 -13.40 -16.44
CA GLU A 328 -7.58 -14.01 -16.55
C GLU A 328 -7.34 -14.95 -15.38
N TYR A 329 -6.68 -16.05 -15.66
CA TYR A 329 -6.19 -16.98 -14.66
C TYR A 329 -4.76 -17.35 -14.98
N TYR A 330 -3.91 -17.27 -13.99
CA TYR A 330 -2.50 -17.52 -14.18
C TYR A 330 -1.89 -18.22 -12.96
N LYS A 331 -1.12 -19.28 -13.20
CA LYS A 331 -0.40 -19.99 -12.16
C LYS A 331 1.03 -20.27 -12.61
N LYS A 332 1.99 -19.94 -11.75
CA LYS A 332 3.41 -20.27 -11.92
C LYS A 332 3.93 -21.03 -10.72
N GLU A 333 4.81 -21.97 -11.01
CA GLU A 333 5.61 -22.65 -10.00
C GLU A 333 7.09 -22.55 -10.38
N ALA A 334 7.93 -22.26 -9.40
CA ALA A 334 9.38 -22.32 -9.53
C ALA A 334 9.95 -23.12 -8.37
N ARG A 335 10.96 -23.92 -8.64
CA ARG A 335 11.70 -24.71 -7.63
C ARG A 335 13.17 -24.42 -7.77
N LEU A 336 13.83 -24.25 -6.64
CA LEU A 336 15.28 -24.05 -6.55
C LEU A 336 15.83 -25.02 -5.52
N ALA A 337 16.98 -25.62 -5.83
CA ALA A 337 17.79 -26.37 -4.88
C ALA A 337 19.22 -25.85 -4.97
N SER A 338 19.78 -25.51 -3.84
CA SER A 338 21.14 -24.99 -3.73
C SER A 338 21.90 -25.66 -2.60
N TYR A 339 23.21 -25.77 -2.79
CA TYR A 339 24.17 -26.22 -1.79
C TYR A 339 25.19 -25.10 -1.62
N PHE A 340 25.58 -24.85 -0.40
CA PHE A 340 26.52 -23.77 -0.10
C PHE A 340 27.48 -24.20 1.01
N MET A 341 28.67 -23.65 0.99
CA MET A 341 29.69 -23.82 2.00
C MET A 341 30.26 -22.47 2.38
N ASP A 342 30.51 -22.29 3.65
CA ASP A 342 31.21 -21.12 4.17
C ASP A 342 32.28 -21.57 5.17
N ALA A 343 33.46 -21.00 5.07
CA ALA A 343 34.60 -21.30 5.91
C ALA A 343 35.28 -20.02 6.37
N HIS A 344 35.42 -19.87 7.67
CA HIS A 344 36.16 -18.77 8.28
C HIS A 344 37.26 -19.35 9.19
N TYR A 345 38.45 -18.82 9.06
CA TYR A 345 39.57 -19.13 9.93
C TYR A 345 40.18 -17.84 10.45
N SER A 346 40.47 -17.77 11.75
CA SER A 346 41.28 -16.69 12.31
C SER A 346 42.39 -17.23 13.22
N TYR A 347 43.51 -16.49 13.23
CA TYR A 347 44.67 -16.75 14.07
C TYR A 347 45.00 -15.51 14.91
N GLU A 348 45.06 -15.67 16.25
CA GLU A 348 45.31 -14.60 17.22
C GLU A 348 44.35 -13.40 17.12
N ASP A 349 43.20 -13.56 16.51
CA ASP A 349 42.27 -12.47 16.16
C ASP A 349 42.92 -11.32 15.36
N LYS A 350 44.01 -11.63 14.67
CA LYS A 350 44.78 -10.69 13.82
C LYS A 350 44.72 -11.05 12.35
N TYR A 351 44.78 -12.32 12.03
CA TYR A 351 44.80 -12.81 10.65
C TYR A 351 43.50 -13.55 10.36
N TYR A 352 42.80 -13.16 9.30
CA TYR A 352 41.53 -13.72 8.93
C TYR A 352 41.57 -14.21 7.48
N VAL A 353 41.06 -15.40 7.25
CA VAL A 353 40.86 -15.96 5.91
C VAL A 353 39.42 -16.47 5.85
N SER A 354 38.71 -16.14 4.80
CA SER A 354 37.36 -16.64 4.57
C SER A 354 37.13 -17.02 3.12
N GLY A 355 36.32 -18.03 2.88
CA GLY A 355 35.90 -18.46 1.56
C GLY A 355 34.50 -19.02 1.59
N SER A 356 33.69 -18.68 0.58
CA SER A 356 32.35 -19.18 0.41
C SER A 356 32.10 -19.67 -1.02
N PHE A 357 31.27 -20.70 -1.09
CA PHE A 357 30.87 -21.31 -2.36
C PHE A 357 29.38 -21.55 -2.39
#